data_ec4f8e398c3c64a3ee7f7e1efba2d96a
#
_entry.id   ec4f8e398c3c64a3ee7f7e1efba2d96a
#
_cell.length_a   1.000
_cell.length_b   1.000
_cell.length_c   1.000
_cell.angle_alpha   90.00
_cell.angle_beta   90.00
_cell.angle_gamma   90.00
#
_symmetry.space_group_name_H-M   'P 1'
#
loop_
_entity.id
_entity.type
_entity.pdbx_description
1 polymer ?
#
loop_
_entity_poly.entity_id
_entity_poly.type
_entity_poly.pdbx_seq_one_letter_code
_entity_poly.pdbx_strand_id
1 'polypeptide(L)'
;LDYNDYVGRIGIGRVFRGTIKVGDQVALIKLDGTVKKFRVTKLFGFFGLKRLEIQEAKAGDLIAVSGMEDIFVGETVNPVDHQDALPILHIDEPTLQMTFLVNNSPFAGREGKFVTARKIEERLMAELQTDVSLRVEPTNSPDAWTVSGRGELHLSILIENMRREGYELQVSRPEVIEKEIDGVKCEPFERVQIDTPEEYMGSVIESLSLRKGEMQDMVHTGNGQIR
;
A
#
# COMPACT_ATOMS: atom_id res chain seq x y z
N LEU A 1 6.64 -4.11 -1.80
CA LEU A 1 7.51 -3.38 -2.71
C LEU A 1 8.49 -2.49 -1.94
N ASP A 2 9.58 -2.14 -2.60
CA ASP A 2 10.56 -1.16 -2.15
C ASP A 2 11.08 -0.40 -3.37
N TYR A 3 11.72 0.73 -3.17
CA TYR A 3 12.25 1.55 -4.26
C TYR A 3 13.63 2.12 -3.90
N ASN A 4 14.51 2.16 -4.88
CA ASN A 4 15.83 2.77 -4.75
C ASN A 4 16.19 3.47 -6.06
N ASP A 5 16.66 4.72 -6.00
CA ASP A 5 16.97 5.54 -7.18
C ASP A 5 18.01 4.93 -8.12
N TYR A 6 18.87 4.03 -7.62
CA TYR A 6 19.93 3.39 -8.42
C TYR A 6 19.51 2.09 -9.09
N VAL A 7 18.57 1.35 -8.49
CA VAL A 7 18.16 0.02 -8.99
C VAL A 7 16.68 -0.04 -9.37
N GLY A 8 15.96 1.06 -9.16
CA GLY A 8 14.54 1.16 -9.44
C GLY A 8 13.68 0.41 -8.42
N ARG A 9 12.53 -0.08 -8.89
CA ARG A 9 11.58 -0.82 -8.06
C ARG A 9 12.15 -2.19 -7.69
N ILE A 10 11.93 -2.59 -6.45
CA ILE A 10 12.42 -3.84 -5.86
C ILE A 10 11.21 -4.64 -5.39
N GLY A 11 11.06 -5.84 -5.91
CA GLY A 11 10.04 -6.79 -5.46
C GLY A 11 10.55 -7.57 -4.26
N ILE A 12 9.77 -7.61 -3.17
CA ILE A 12 10.06 -8.43 -1.99
C ILE A 12 9.09 -9.61 -2.00
N GLY A 13 9.61 -10.81 -1.90
CA GLY A 13 8.80 -12.02 -1.97
C GLY A 13 9.50 -13.24 -1.40
N ARG A 14 8.82 -14.38 -1.49
CA ARG A 14 9.33 -15.67 -1.07
C ARG A 14 9.60 -16.56 -2.28
N VAL A 15 10.71 -17.27 -2.24
CA VAL A 15 10.99 -18.36 -3.21
C VAL A 15 10.21 -19.59 -2.76
N PHE A 16 9.19 -19.97 -3.52
CA PHE A 16 8.37 -21.15 -3.21
C PHE A 16 9.00 -22.44 -3.72
N ARG A 17 9.62 -22.40 -4.89
CA ARG A 17 10.24 -23.56 -5.54
C ARG A 17 11.51 -23.17 -6.28
N GLY A 18 12.46 -24.11 -6.37
CA GLY A 18 13.67 -23.95 -7.18
C GLY A 18 14.70 -22.99 -6.58
N THR A 19 15.44 -22.38 -7.47
CA THR A 19 16.56 -21.47 -7.16
C THR A 19 16.52 -20.30 -8.12
N ILE A 20 16.82 -19.10 -7.63
CA ILE A 20 16.97 -17.89 -8.44
C ILE A 20 18.37 -17.30 -8.22
N LYS A 21 19.00 -16.82 -9.28
CA LYS A 21 20.35 -16.25 -9.27
C LYS A 21 20.40 -14.88 -9.91
N VAL A 22 21.40 -14.10 -9.53
CA VAL A 22 21.73 -12.85 -10.22
C VAL A 22 22.11 -13.19 -11.67
N GLY A 23 21.53 -12.46 -12.61
CA GLY A 23 21.75 -12.65 -14.05
C GLY A 23 20.75 -13.60 -14.73
N ASP A 24 19.93 -14.34 -13.98
CA ASP A 24 18.91 -15.21 -14.55
C ASP A 24 17.91 -14.42 -15.40
N GLN A 25 17.50 -15.02 -16.53
CA GLN A 25 16.32 -14.59 -17.27
C GLN A 25 15.10 -15.26 -16.66
N VAL A 26 14.12 -14.44 -16.25
CA VAL A 26 12.89 -14.89 -15.59
C VAL A 26 11.67 -14.26 -16.27
N ALA A 27 10.52 -14.88 -16.05
CA ALA A 27 9.23 -14.42 -16.51
C ALA A 27 8.43 -13.85 -15.34
N LEU A 28 7.97 -12.61 -15.46
CA LEU A 28 7.02 -11.98 -14.54
C LEU A 28 5.61 -12.18 -15.08
N ILE A 29 4.79 -12.91 -14.33
CA ILE A 29 3.39 -13.09 -14.66
C ILE A 29 2.62 -12.00 -13.92
N LYS A 30 1.99 -11.09 -14.69
CA LYS A 30 1.23 -9.97 -14.21
C LYS A 30 -0.15 -10.42 -13.69
N LEU A 31 -0.83 -9.53 -12.94
CA LEU A 31 -2.17 -9.80 -12.42
C LEU A 31 -3.22 -10.06 -13.53
N ASP A 32 -3.03 -9.48 -14.71
CA ASP A 32 -3.87 -9.68 -15.89
C ASP A 32 -3.52 -10.94 -16.72
N GLY A 33 -2.54 -11.74 -16.24
CA GLY A 33 -2.04 -12.92 -16.90
C GLY A 33 -1.01 -12.66 -18.02
N THR A 34 -0.68 -11.41 -18.30
CA THR A 34 0.38 -11.09 -19.27
C THR A 34 1.75 -11.48 -18.70
N VAL A 35 2.66 -11.88 -19.59
CA VAL A 35 3.99 -12.35 -19.21
C VAL A 35 5.05 -11.44 -19.78
N LYS A 36 5.87 -10.89 -18.90
CA LYS A 36 7.04 -10.08 -19.26
C LYS A 36 8.33 -10.79 -18.88
N LYS A 37 9.30 -10.80 -19.79
CA LYS A 37 10.63 -11.35 -19.53
C LYS A 37 11.56 -10.24 -19.05
N PHE A 38 12.35 -10.52 -18.03
CA PHE A 38 13.37 -9.61 -17.55
C PHE A 38 14.59 -10.35 -17.03
N ARG A 39 15.63 -9.61 -16.69
CA ARG A 39 16.86 -10.15 -16.12
C ARG A 39 17.02 -9.69 -14.67
N VAL A 40 17.28 -10.63 -13.78
CA VAL A 40 17.59 -10.33 -12.38
C VAL A 40 18.91 -9.54 -12.31
N THR A 41 18.83 -8.28 -11.93
CA THR A 41 20.02 -7.40 -11.86
C THR A 41 20.69 -7.48 -10.50
N LYS A 42 19.91 -7.50 -9.42
CA LYS A 42 20.40 -7.70 -8.05
C LYS A 42 19.44 -8.56 -7.26
N LEU A 43 20.02 -9.32 -6.34
CA LEU A 43 19.30 -10.17 -5.42
C LEU A 43 19.78 -9.88 -3.99
N PHE A 44 18.84 -9.75 -3.06
CA PHE A 44 19.14 -9.50 -1.66
C PHE A 44 18.45 -10.54 -0.79
N GLY A 45 19.15 -10.99 0.25
CA GLY A 45 18.61 -11.80 1.34
C GLY A 45 18.45 -11.00 2.62
N PHE A 46 17.59 -11.48 3.51
CA PHE A 46 17.32 -10.86 4.81
C PHE A 46 18.01 -11.66 5.92
N PHE A 47 18.88 -10.98 6.67
CA PHE A 47 19.61 -11.54 7.83
C PHE A 47 19.23 -10.71 9.07
N GLY A 48 18.21 -11.17 9.77
CA GLY A 48 17.55 -10.35 10.79
C GLY A 48 16.93 -9.10 10.15
N LEU A 49 17.31 -7.92 10.62
CA LEU A 49 16.84 -6.63 10.08
C LEU A 49 17.70 -6.09 8.92
N LYS A 50 18.81 -6.77 8.60
CA LYS A 50 19.72 -6.31 7.56
C LYS A 50 19.42 -7.00 6.23
N ARG A 51 19.45 -6.21 5.15
CA ARG A 51 19.40 -6.68 3.77
C ARG A 51 20.80 -6.73 3.19
N LEU A 52 21.23 -7.90 2.74
CA LEU A 52 22.55 -8.14 2.17
C LEU A 52 22.44 -8.64 0.74
N GLU A 53 23.32 -8.19 -0.14
CA GLU A 53 23.39 -8.68 -1.51
C GLU A 53 23.89 -10.13 -1.53
N ILE A 54 23.15 -10.98 -2.26
CA ILE A 54 23.43 -12.42 -2.41
C ILE A 54 23.49 -12.80 -3.90
N GLN A 55 24.14 -13.90 -4.24
CA GLN A 55 24.26 -14.37 -5.63
C GLN A 55 23.15 -15.35 -6.01
N GLU A 56 22.64 -16.12 -5.05
CA GLU A 56 21.55 -17.07 -5.26
C GLU A 56 20.65 -17.18 -4.04
N ALA A 57 19.41 -17.58 -4.28
CA ALA A 57 18.43 -17.90 -3.24
C ALA A 57 17.66 -19.16 -3.62
N LYS A 58 17.20 -19.92 -2.62
CA LYS A 58 16.55 -21.23 -2.76
C LYS A 58 15.13 -21.21 -2.18
N ALA A 59 14.38 -22.24 -2.51
CA ALA A 59 13.05 -22.45 -1.95
C ALA A 59 13.04 -22.30 -0.43
N GLY A 60 12.12 -21.48 0.07
CA GLY A 60 11.98 -21.09 1.48
C GLY A 60 12.54 -19.72 1.82
N ASP A 61 13.50 -19.19 1.05
CA ASP A 61 14.12 -17.92 1.31
C ASP A 61 13.17 -16.74 1.06
N LEU A 62 13.28 -15.72 1.91
CA LEU A 62 12.73 -14.38 1.66
C LEU A 62 13.79 -13.56 0.94
N ILE A 63 13.41 -12.96 -0.17
CA ILE A 63 14.32 -12.21 -1.04
C ILE A 63 13.75 -10.86 -1.43
N ALA A 64 14.66 -9.97 -1.79
CA ALA A 64 14.33 -8.77 -2.55
C ALA A 64 15.04 -8.84 -3.90
N VAL A 65 14.32 -8.63 -4.99
CA VAL A 65 14.80 -8.78 -6.37
C VAL A 65 14.59 -7.50 -7.15
N SER A 66 15.60 -7.09 -7.94
CA SER A 66 15.54 -5.93 -8.83
C SER A 66 15.80 -6.33 -10.29
N GLY A 67 15.44 -5.44 -11.20
CA GLY A 67 15.50 -5.64 -12.64
C GLY A 67 14.12 -5.60 -13.31
N MET A 68 13.07 -5.35 -12.54
CA MET A 68 11.68 -5.22 -12.99
C MET A 68 11.15 -3.85 -12.62
N GLU A 69 11.04 -2.96 -13.58
CA GLU A 69 10.58 -1.59 -13.33
C GLU A 69 9.09 -1.53 -12.94
N ASP A 70 8.30 -2.47 -13.43
CA ASP A 70 6.84 -2.48 -13.28
C ASP A 70 6.30 -3.66 -12.46
N ILE A 71 7.11 -4.27 -11.60
CA ILE A 71 6.65 -5.32 -10.68
C ILE A 71 5.60 -4.76 -9.71
N PHE A 72 4.57 -5.58 -9.46
CA PHE A 72 3.50 -5.26 -8.53
C PHE A 72 3.28 -6.38 -7.50
N VAL A 73 2.59 -6.08 -6.40
CA VAL A 73 2.27 -7.08 -5.38
C VAL A 73 1.23 -8.06 -5.92
N GLY A 74 1.44 -9.36 -5.64
CA GLY A 74 0.58 -10.45 -6.13
C GLY A 74 1.03 -11.04 -7.45
N GLU A 75 2.03 -10.47 -8.11
CA GLU A 75 2.63 -11.03 -9.33
C GLU A 75 3.60 -12.16 -9.02
N THR A 76 3.78 -13.07 -9.97
CA THR A 76 4.64 -14.24 -9.80
C THR A 76 5.85 -14.17 -10.72
N VAL A 77 7.02 -14.44 -10.15
CA VAL A 77 8.28 -14.59 -10.90
C VAL A 77 8.59 -16.07 -11.09
N ASN A 78 8.75 -16.49 -12.35
CA ASN A 78 8.98 -17.87 -12.74
C ASN A 78 10.17 -18.01 -13.69
N PRO A 79 10.77 -19.22 -13.83
CA PRO A 79 11.62 -19.52 -14.97
C PRO A 79 10.86 -19.30 -16.29
N VAL A 80 11.57 -18.89 -17.34
CA VAL A 80 10.96 -18.59 -18.65
C VAL A 80 10.20 -19.80 -19.23
N ASP A 81 10.67 -21.02 -18.92
CA ASP A 81 10.15 -22.28 -19.46
C ASP A 81 8.98 -22.86 -18.64
N HIS A 82 8.74 -22.34 -17.42
CA HIS A 82 7.67 -22.79 -16.54
C HIS A 82 6.91 -21.59 -15.99
N GLN A 83 5.69 -21.37 -16.44
CA GLN A 83 4.88 -20.20 -16.15
C GLN A 83 3.68 -20.56 -15.28
N ASP A 84 3.93 -21.13 -14.09
CA ASP A 84 2.89 -21.43 -13.11
C ASP A 84 2.66 -20.22 -12.19
N ALA A 85 1.57 -19.46 -12.41
CA ALA A 85 1.19 -18.37 -11.55
C ALA A 85 0.74 -18.88 -10.16
N LEU A 86 1.21 -18.25 -9.12
CA LEU A 86 0.67 -18.43 -7.78
C LEU A 86 -0.72 -17.77 -7.68
N PRO A 87 -1.56 -18.17 -6.71
CA PRO A 87 -2.85 -17.49 -6.48
C PRO A 87 -2.66 -15.99 -6.29
N ILE A 88 -3.49 -15.21 -6.97
CA ILE A 88 -3.45 -13.75 -6.92
C ILE A 88 -3.83 -13.28 -5.52
N LEU A 89 -3.04 -12.37 -4.97
CA LEU A 89 -3.36 -11.66 -3.74
C LEU A 89 -4.23 -10.45 -4.09
N HIS A 90 -5.44 -10.42 -3.53
CA HIS A 90 -6.29 -9.24 -3.62
C HIS A 90 -5.84 -8.18 -2.63
N ILE A 91 -5.65 -6.97 -3.13
CA ILE A 91 -5.40 -5.78 -2.32
C ILE A 91 -6.69 -4.99 -2.32
N ASP A 92 -7.18 -4.66 -1.12
CA ASP A 92 -8.40 -3.89 -0.98
C ASP A 92 -8.24 -2.51 -1.62
N GLU A 93 -9.29 -2.08 -2.30
CA GLU A 93 -9.34 -0.74 -2.90
C GLU A 93 -9.45 0.35 -1.82
N PRO A 94 -8.99 1.57 -2.12
CA PRO A 94 -9.17 2.70 -1.22
C PRO A 94 -10.64 2.93 -0.89
N THR A 95 -10.91 3.31 0.37
CA THR A 95 -12.26 3.61 0.87
C THR A 95 -12.46 5.08 1.21
N LEU A 96 -11.38 5.82 1.40
CA LEU A 96 -11.39 7.26 1.70
C LEU A 96 -10.51 8.02 0.71
N GLN A 97 -10.91 9.24 0.42
CA GLN A 97 -10.13 10.19 -0.37
C GLN A 97 -10.04 11.55 0.28
N MET A 98 -8.99 12.27 -0.02
CA MET A 98 -8.75 13.66 0.37
C MET A 98 -8.16 14.42 -0.82
N THR A 99 -8.42 15.71 -0.91
CA THR A 99 -7.70 16.57 -1.84
C THR A 99 -6.46 17.14 -1.16
N PHE A 100 -5.30 16.93 -1.76
CA PHE A 100 -4.04 17.56 -1.38
C PHE A 100 -3.81 18.75 -2.29
N LEU A 101 -3.51 19.92 -1.72
CA LEU A 101 -3.36 21.18 -2.46
C LEU A 101 -2.08 21.89 -2.05
N VAL A 102 -1.57 22.68 -2.96
CA VAL A 102 -0.54 23.69 -2.63
C VAL A 102 -1.11 24.66 -1.60
N ASN A 103 -0.32 24.98 -0.58
CA ASN A 103 -0.70 26.02 0.38
C ASN A 103 -0.64 27.42 -0.29
N ASN A 104 -1.78 27.99 -0.58
CA ASN A 104 -1.95 29.33 -1.15
C ASN A 104 -2.37 30.38 -0.11
N SER A 105 -2.29 30.06 1.17
CA SER A 105 -2.59 31.00 2.24
C SER A 105 -1.52 32.08 2.37
N PRO A 106 -1.81 33.24 3.02
CA PRO A 106 -0.81 34.28 3.30
C PRO A 106 0.36 33.82 4.17
N PHE A 107 0.26 32.62 4.76
CA PHE A 107 1.28 32.03 5.62
C PHE A 107 2.13 30.96 4.91
N ALA A 108 1.91 30.74 3.60
CA ALA A 108 2.64 29.77 2.83
C ALA A 108 4.16 29.97 2.91
N GLY A 109 4.91 28.85 3.05
CA GLY A 109 6.38 28.86 3.10
C GLY A 109 6.96 29.20 4.48
N ARG A 110 6.16 29.25 5.54
CA ARG A 110 6.66 29.52 6.90
C ARG A 110 7.13 28.28 7.63
N GLU A 111 6.52 27.14 7.38
CA GLU A 111 6.76 25.89 8.11
C GLU A 111 7.46 24.84 7.25
N GLY A 112 7.32 24.88 5.93
CA GLY A 112 7.90 23.93 4.99
C GLY A 112 8.85 24.57 3.99
N LYS A 113 9.80 23.76 3.49
CA LYS A 113 10.72 24.15 2.42
C LYS A 113 10.16 23.85 1.03
N PHE A 114 9.34 22.79 0.92
CA PHE A 114 8.79 22.30 -0.32
C PHE A 114 7.32 22.66 -0.43
N VAL A 115 7.06 23.79 -1.07
CA VAL A 115 5.73 24.44 -1.15
C VAL A 115 5.17 24.48 -2.57
N THR A 116 5.90 24.00 -3.56
CA THR A 116 5.49 24.08 -4.97
C THR A 116 4.74 22.84 -5.42
N ALA A 117 3.77 23.03 -6.34
CA ALA A 117 3.00 21.93 -6.95
C ALA A 117 3.91 20.79 -7.43
N ARG A 118 4.94 21.12 -8.19
CA ARG A 118 5.91 20.16 -8.71
C ARG A 118 6.54 19.29 -7.60
N LYS A 119 6.95 19.89 -6.47
CA LYS A 119 7.60 19.15 -5.38
C LYS A 119 6.61 18.23 -4.66
N ILE A 120 5.38 18.68 -4.47
CA ILE A 120 4.33 17.87 -3.88
C ILE A 120 4.01 16.68 -4.80
N GLU A 121 3.85 16.93 -6.09
CA GLU A 121 3.59 15.88 -7.08
C GLU A 121 4.72 14.84 -7.12
N GLU A 122 5.98 15.28 -7.26
CA GLU A 122 7.15 14.40 -7.24
C GLU A 122 7.14 13.48 -6.01
N ARG A 123 6.79 14.02 -4.84
CA ARG A 123 6.72 13.25 -3.58
C ARG A 123 5.55 12.26 -3.56
N LEU A 124 4.37 12.67 -4.02
CA LEU A 124 3.22 11.78 -4.11
C LEU A 124 3.46 10.64 -5.10
N MET A 125 4.08 10.93 -6.26
CA MET A 125 4.44 9.91 -7.24
C MET A 125 5.52 8.96 -6.72
N ALA A 126 6.44 9.43 -5.88
CA ALA A 126 7.44 8.59 -5.23
C ALA A 126 6.78 7.61 -4.24
N GLU A 127 5.74 8.04 -3.49
CA GLU A 127 5.00 7.16 -2.58
C GLU A 127 4.34 5.99 -3.32
N LEU A 128 3.78 6.23 -4.51
CA LEU A 128 3.17 5.19 -5.35
C LEU A 128 4.14 4.08 -5.79
N GLN A 129 5.46 4.28 -5.65
CA GLN A 129 6.43 3.23 -5.98
C GLN A 129 6.44 2.12 -4.94
N THR A 130 6.07 2.42 -3.70
CA THR A 130 6.12 1.51 -2.56
C THR A 130 4.75 1.20 -1.96
N ASP A 131 3.84 2.18 -1.94
CA ASP A 131 2.49 2.01 -1.41
C ASP A 131 1.49 1.61 -2.50
N VAL A 132 1.12 0.34 -2.49
CA VAL A 132 0.21 -0.26 -3.48
C VAL A 132 -1.27 0.03 -3.23
N SER A 133 -1.61 0.54 -2.05
CA SER A 133 -2.98 0.86 -1.64
C SER A 133 -3.31 2.34 -1.74
N LEU A 134 -2.33 3.16 -2.11
CA LEU A 134 -2.51 4.58 -2.38
C LEU A 134 -2.84 4.80 -3.86
N ARG A 135 -3.76 5.74 -4.13
CA ARG A 135 -4.01 6.25 -5.48
C ARG A 135 -3.88 7.76 -5.45
N VAL A 136 -3.25 8.32 -6.47
CA VAL A 136 -3.07 9.76 -6.67
C VAL A 136 -3.54 10.10 -8.07
N GLU A 137 -4.54 10.95 -8.16
CA GLU A 137 -5.15 11.37 -9.41
C GLU A 137 -5.12 12.89 -9.53
N PRO A 138 -4.80 13.45 -10.71
CA PRO A 138 -4.88 14.88 -10.91
C PRO A 138 -6.33 15.35 -10.80
N THR A 139 -6.53 16.58 -10.33
CA THR A 139 -7.82 17.25 -10.35
C THR A 139 -7.92 18.21 -11.54
N ASN A 140 -9.01 18.95 -11.65
CA ASN A 140 -9.15 20.03 -12.63
C ASN A 140 -8.22 21.23 -12.33
N SER A 141 -7.62 21.28 -11.15
CA SER A 141 -6.64 22.30 -10.76
C SER A 141 -5.22 21.73 -10.89
N PRO A 142 -4.28 22.46 -11.49
CA PRO A 142 -2.89 22.02 -11.62
C PRO A 142 -2.14 21.96 -10.27
N ASP A 143 -2.72 22.56 -9.22
CA ASP A 143 -2.10 22.67 -7.89
C ASP A 143 -2.80 21.75 -6.86
N ALA A 144 -3.58 20.75 -7.32
CA ALA A 144 -4.34 19.88 -6.47
C ALA A 144 -4.42 18.44 -7.00
N TRP A 145 -4.40 17.46 -6.08
CA TRP A 145 -4.50 16.03 -6.37
C TRP A 145 -5.53 15.38 -5.46
N THR A 146 -6.32 14.47 -6.01
CA THR A 146 -7.13 13.54 -5.22
C THR A 146 -6.24 12.39 -4.76
N VAL A 147 -6.10 12.23 -3.46
CA VAL A 147 -5.31 11.17 -2.83
C VAL A 147 -6.25 10.22 -2.11
N SER A 148 -6.30 8.98 -2.56
CA SER A 148 -7.19 7.96 -2.02
C SER A 148 -6.39 6.90 -1.27
N GLY A 149 -6.85 6.51 -0.08
CA GLY A 149 -6.18 5.55 0.79
C GLY A 149 -7.17 4.62 1.51
N ARG A 150 -6.66 3.64 2.24
CA ARG A 150 -7.47 2.66 2.97
C ARG A 150 -8.31 3.25 4.11
N GLY A 151 -7.87 4.39 4.66
CA GLY A 151 -8.56 5.01 5.77
C GLY A 151 -7.83 6.26 6.28
N GLU A 152 -8.42 6.90 7.30
CA GLU A 152 -7.89 8.15 7.87
C GLU A 152 -6.45 8.01 8.38
N LEU A 153 -6.14 6.91 9.09
CA LEU A 153 -4.80 6.69 9.63
C LEU A 153 -3.76 6.60 8.52
N HIS A 154 -4.08 5.92 7.43
CA HIS A 154 -3.18 5.77 6.28
C HIS A 154 -2.82 7.14 5.68
N LEU A 155 -3.83 7.95 5.38
CA LEU A 155 -3.63 9.29 4.81
C LEU A 155 -2.95 10.25 5.82
N SER A 156 -3.27 10.13 7.12
CA SER A 156 -2.65 10.94 8.17
C SER A 156 -1.16 10.64 8.33
N ILE A 157 -0.76 9.37 8.19
CA ILE A 157 0.65 8.97 8.23
C ILE A 157 1.40 9.56 7.03
N LEU A 158 0.81 9.49 5.82
CA LEU A 158 1.40 10.12 4.64
C LEU A 158 1.60 11.63 4.83
N ILE A 159 0.58 12.34 5.31
CA ILE A 159 0.64 13.79 5.59
C ILE A 159 1.75 14.08 6.61
N GLU A 160 1.82 13.33 7.70
CA GLU A 160 2.83 13.52 8.75
C GLU A 160 4.25 13.24 8.24
N ASN A 161 4.44 12.21 7.43
CA ASN A 161 5.73 11.93 6.80
C ASN A 161 6.16 13.08 5.89
N MET A 162 5.26 13.54 5.01
CA MET A 162 5.53 14.70 4.16
C MET A 162 5.88 15.95 4.97
N ARG A 163 5.13 16.21 6.05
CA ARG A 163 5.41 17.34 6.95
C ARG A 163 6.81 17.24 7.57
N ARG A 164 7.20 16.07 8.07
CA ARG A 164 8.55 15.83 8.64
C ARG A 164 9.67 15.96 7.62
N GLU A 165 9.41 15.62 6.38
CA GLU A 165 10.34 15.81 5.26
C GLU A 165 10.47 17.29 4.84
N GLY A 166 9.61 18.18 5.36
CA GLY A 166 9.63 19.62 5.10
C GLY A 166 8.71 20.06 3.98
N TYR A 167 7.72 19.24 3.61
CA TYR A 167 6.65 19.66 2.71
C TYR A 167 5.59 20.44 3.49
N GLU A 168 5.05 21.45 2.84
CA GLU A 168 3.92 22.24 3.34
C GLU A 168 2.80 22.19 2.30
N LEU A 169 1.64 21.75 2.72
CA LEU A 169 0.47 21.56 1.85
C LEU A 169 -0.82 21.79 2.65
N GLN A 170 -1.91 22.01 1.93
CA GLN A 170 -3.26 22.00 2.47
C GLN A 170 -3.92 20.67 2.13
N VAL A 171 -4.83 20.21 2.98
CA VAL A 171 -5.64 19.02 2.76
C VAL A 171 -7.11 19.32 3.00
N SER A 172 -7.99 18.70 2.22
CA SER A 172 -9.44 18.74 2.47
C SER A 172 -9.82 17.85 3.65
N ARG A 173 -11.09 17.88 4.03
CA ARG A 173 -11.66 16.84 4.89
C ARG A 173 -11.67 15.51 4.13
N PRO A 174 -11.50 14.36 4.82
CA PRO A 174 -11.67 13.06 4.20
C PRO A 174 -13.12 12.85 3.76
N GLU A 175 -13.28 12.25 2.59
CA GLU A 175 -14.55 11.87 2.00
C GLU A 175 -14.57 10.37 1.73
N VAL A 176 -15.70 9.73 1.98
CA VAL A 176 -15.90 8.31 1.68
C VAL A 176 -16.05 8.14 0.17
N ILE A 177 -15.36 7.15 -0.39
CA ILE A 177 -15.48 6.80 -1.81
C ILE A 177 -16.74 5.97 -1.99
N GLU A 178 -17.78 6.56 -2.55
CA GLU A 178 -19.00 5.85 -2.95
C GLU A 178 -18.78 5.12 -4.28
N LYS A 179 -19.37 3.94 -4.41
CA LYS A 179 -19.38 3.18 -5.66
C LYS A 179 -20.83 3.01 -6.14
N GLU A 180 -21.01 3.04 -7.44
CA GLU A 180 -22.29 2.68 -8.05
C GLU A 180 -22.25 1.20 -8.46
N ILE A 181 -23.10 0.38 -7.84
CA ILE A 181 -23.24 -1.05 -8.12
C ILE A 181 -24.69 -1.27 -8.57
N ASP A 182 -24.88 -1.75 -9.79
CA ASP A 182 -26.21 -1.99 -10.39
C ASP A 182 -27.15 -0.75 -10.34
N GLY A 183 -26.59 0.45 -10.50
CA GLY A 183 -27.34 1.71 -10.46
C GLY A 183 -27.68 2.22 -9.05
N VAL A 184 -27.13 1.57 -8.01
CA VAL A 184 -27.31 1.96 -6.60
C VAL A 184 -26.00 2.49 -6.04
N LYS A 185 -26.04 3.64 -5.41
CA LYS A 185 -24.89 4.17 -4.66
C LYS A 185 -24.65 3.36 -3.41
N CYS A 186 -23.44 2.86 -3.28
CA CYS A 186 -22.99 2.02 -2.16
C CYS A 186 -21.83 2.67 -1.42
N GLU A 187 -21.86 2.60 -0.10
CA GLU A 187 -20.76 2.94 0.79
C GLU A 187 -19.92 1.69 1.10
N PRO A 188 -18.60 1.82 1.37
CA PRO A 188 -17.79 0.71 1.82
C PRO A 188 -18.22 0.26 3.22
N PHE A 189 -18.41 -1.05 3.39
CA PHE A 189 -18.67 -1.69 4.68
C PHE A 189 -17.57 -2.72 4.97
N GLU A 190 -17.15 -2.79 6.22
CA GLU A 190 -16.12 -3.72 6.66
C GLU A 190 -16.66 -4.67 7.71
N ARG A 191 -16.23 -5.95 7.64
CA ARG A 191 -16.44 -6.91 8.72
C ARG A 191 -15.29 -6.77 9.70
N VAL A 192 -15.60 -6.32 10.92
CA VAL A 192 -14.64 -6.13 12.00
C VAL A 192 -14.76 -7.26 13.01
N GLN A 193 -13.63 -7.86 13.40
CA GLN A 193 -13.54 -8.83 14.48
C GLN A 193 -12.71 -8.21 15.60
N ILE A 194 -13.26 -8.19 16.81
CA ILE A 194 -12.64 -7.54 17.97
C ILE A 194 -12.52 -8.54 19.10
N ASP A 195 -11.29 -8.80 19.54
CA ASP A 195 -11.02 -9.57 20.76
C ASP A 195 -10.76 -8.59 21.89
N THR A 196 -11.57 -8.65 22.94
CA THR A 196 -11.49 -7.71 24.07
C THR A 196 -11.78 -8.41 25.39
N PRO A 197 -11.22 -7.95 26.53
CA PRO A 197 -11.68 -8.36 27.85
C PRO A 197 -13.17 -8.06 28.03
N GLU A 198 -13.87 -8.95 28.71
CA GLU A 198 -15.34 -8.85 28.94
C GLU A 198 -15.77 -7.53 29.57
N GLU A 199 -14.92 -6.95 30.44
CA GLU A 199 -15.17 -5.67 31.10
C GLU A 199 -15.30 -4.48 30.14
N TYR A 200 -14.69 -4.55 28.92
CA TYR A 200 -14.72 -3.47 27.90
C TYR A 200 -15.78 -3.71 26.82
N MET A 201 -16.49 -4.82 26.85
CA MET A 201 -17.49 -5.17 25.84
C MET A 201 -18.52 -4.05 25.63
N GLY A 202 -19.09 -3.52 26.73
CA GLY A 202 -20.09 -2.46 26.66
C GLY A 202 -19.60 -1.22 25.95
N SER A 203 -18.39 -0.78 26.24
CA SER A 203 -17.76 0.41 25.60
C SER A 203 -17.49 0.18 24.11
N VAL A 204 -17.11 -1.03 23.72
CA VAL A 204 -16.89 -1.40 22.31
C VAL A 204 -18.22 -1.36 21.55
N ILE A 205 -19.25 -2.01 22.08
CA ILE A 205 -20.59 -2.04 21.45
C ILE A 205 -21.15 -0.62 21.31
N GLU A 206 -21.07 0.20 22.36
CA GLU A 206 -21.53 1.58 22.33
C GLU A 206 -20.81 2.39 21.25
N SER A 207 -19.47 2.31 21.23
CA SER A 207 -18.64 3.04 20.25
C SER A 207 -18.94 2.67 18.80
N LEU A 208 -19.17 1.39 18.52
CA LEU A 208 -19.50 0.91 17.17
C LEU A 208 -20.95 1.24 16.79
N SER A 209 -21.89 1.14 17.74
CA SER A 209 -23.30 1.49 17.50
C SER A 209 -23.48 2.97 17.15
N LEU A 210 -22.73 3.86 17.78
CA LEU A 210 -22.69 5.30 17.43
C LEU A 210 -22.18 5.52 15.99
N ARG A 211 -21.38 4.61 15.46
CA ARG A 211 -20.88 4.61 14.07
C ARG A 211 -21.74 3.77 13.11
N LYS A 212 -22.97 3.42 13.51
CA LYS A 212 -23.89 2.57 12.74
C LYS A 212 -23.36 1.14 12.50
N GLY A 213 -22.49 0.65 13.39
CA GLY A 213 -22.03 -0.73 13.35
C GLY A 213 -23.15 -1.70 13.72
N GLU A 214 -23.24 -2.81 13.03
CA GLU A 214 -24.20 -3.90 13.29
C GLU A 214 -23.46 -5.10 13.89
N MET A 215 -23.79 -5.44 15.13
CA MET A 215 -23.23 -6.62 15.77
C MET A 215 -23.82 -7.89 15.12
N GLN A 216 -22.97 -8.73 14.57
CA GLN A 216 -23.36 -9.97 13.90
C GLN A 216 -23.33 -11.17 14.85
N ASP A 217 -22.32 -11.27 15.70
CA ASP A 217 -22.11 -12.37 16.61
C ASP A 217 -21.26 -11.96 17.81
N MET A 218 -21.33 -12.75 18.89
CA MET A 218 -20.55 -12.56 20.09
C MET A 218 -20.23 -13.91 20.73
N VAL A 219 -18.95 -14.23 20.83
CA VAL A 219 -18.48 -15.51 21.33
C VAL A 219 -17.53 -15.33 22.52
N HIS A 220 -17.82 -16.02 23.62
CA HIS A 220 -16.88 -16.11 24.74
C HIS A 220 -15.74 -17.08 24.37
N THR A 221 -14.51 -16.56 24.25
CA THR A 221 -13.33 -17.35 23.87
C THR A 221 -12.63 -18.01 25.06
N GLY A 222 -13.11 -17.79 26.29
CA GLY A 222 -12.51 -18.24 27.52
C GLY A 222 -11.56 -17.21 28.14
N ASN A 223 -11.11 -17.45 29.36
CA ASN A 223 -10.20 -16.58 30.11
C ASN A 223 -10.66 -15.11 30.26
N GLY A 224 -11.98 -14.87 30.30
CA GLY A 224 -12.55 -13.52 30.40
C GLY A 224 -12.39 -12.68 29.13
N GLN A 225 -12.22 -13.33 27.98
CA GLN A 225 -12.15 -12.68 26.66
C GLN A 225 -13.42 -12.96 25.85
N ILE A 226 -13.84 -11.95 25.10
CA ILE A 226 -14.97 -12.00 24.14
C ILE A 226 -14.46 -11.60 22.76
N ARG A 227 -15.00 -12.28 21.76
CA ARG A 227 -14.82 -11.95 20.34
C ARG A 227 -16.12 -11.52 19.74
#